data_04518669587c2b37a3735bff85bd6216
#
_entry.id   04518669587c2b37a3735bff85bd6216
#
_cell.length_a   1.000
_cell.length_b   1.000
_cell.length_c   1.000
_cell.angle_alpha   90.00
_cell.angle_beta   90.00
_cell.angle_gamma   90.00
#
_symmetry.space_group_name_H-M   'P 1'
#
loop_
_entity.id
_entity.type
_entity.pdbx_description
1 polymer ?
#
loop_
_entity_poly.entity_id
_entity_poly.type
_entity_poly.pdbx_seq_one_letter_code
_entity_poly.pdbx_strand_id
1 'polypeptide(L)'
;MLEKLEIIKQRFDEVSDLIIQPDIISDQKRYIQLNKEYKDLRLLMDKRNEYVTLHGNYEEAEEIIKDGSDAEMVEMAKMQLDEAKERLPELEEEIKFLLIPKDPEDAKNAVMEIRAGTGGDEASIFAGDLHRMYTKYCESKGWKVSVVDFSEGTSGGFKEIQFEITGEDVYGTLKFEAGVHRVQRVPQTETQGRVHTSAATVMVFPEAEEFDVEIDPKDVRIDYFCSSGPGGQSVNTTYSAVRLTHEPTGLVAQCQDQKSQHKNKEKAFKVLRSRLYDLELAKKQAEDAAKRGSMVTSGDRSAKIRTYNYPQGRVTDHRINLTLYDLGNIIDGDIQKIIDELQLVDNTERLKESGETF
;
A
#
# COMPACT_ATOMS: atom_id res chain seq x y z
N MET A 1 -27.37 -9.00 -7.24
CA MET A 1 -26.22 -9.75 -6.73
C MET A 1 -25.81 -10.88 -7.68
N LEU A 2 -26.67 -11.82 -8.01
CA LEU A 2 -26.35 -13.02 -8.83
C LEU A 2 -25.70 -12.72 -10.18
N GLU A 3 -26.17 -11.72 -10.94
CA GLU A 3 -25.56 -11.33 -12.22
C GLU A 3 -24.11 -10.89 -12.09
N LYS A 4 -23.79 -10.12 -11.04
CA LYS A 4 -22.40 -9.68 -10.76
C LYS A 4 -21.53 -10.87 -10.38
N LEU A 5 -22.04 -11.79 -9.59
CA LEU A 5 -21.33 -13.01 -9.19
C LEU A 5 -21.06 -13.95 -10.37
N GLU A 6 -21.88 -13.91 -11.42
CA GLU A 6 -21.66 -14.69 -12.64
C GLU A 6 -20.50 -14.11 -13.49
N ILE A 7 -20.38 -12.78 -13.56
CA ILE A 7 -19.24 -12.11 -14.21
C ILE A 7 -17.92 -12.47 -13.50
N ILE A 8 -17.96 -12.51 -12.17
CA ILE A 8 -16.79 -12.88 -11.38
C ILE A 8 -16.38 -14.33 -11.60
N LYS A 9 -17.35 -15.24 -11.70
CA LYS A 9 -17.11 -16.63 -12.05
C LYS A 9 -16.44 -16.74 -13.41
N GLN A 10 -16.92 -16.04 -14.42
CA GLN A 10 -16.28 -16.02 -15.73
C GLN A 10 -14.83 -15.56 -15.64
N ARG A 11 -14.58 -14.49 -14.86
CA ARG A 11 -13.23 -13.99 -14.66
C ARG A 11 -12.33 -14.98 -13.92
N PHE A 12 -12.86 -15.68 -12.91
CA PHE A 12 -12.15 -16.74 -12.20
C PHE A 12 -11.75 -17.90 -13.13
N ASP A 13 -12.67 -18.33 -13.99
CA ASP A 13 -12.41 -19.39 -14.97
C ASP A 13 -11.34 -18.95 -15.99
N GLU A 14 -11.42 -17.70 -16.51
CA GLU A 14 -10.40 -17.11 -17.39
C GLU A 14 -9.01 -17.09 -16.74
N VAL A 15 -8.92 -16.61 -15.48
CA VAL A 15 -7.66 -16.50 -14.76
C VAL A 15 -7.09 -17.90 -14.47
N SER A 16 -7.95 -18.87 -14.15
CA SER A 16 -7.56 -20.27 -13.95
C SER A 16 -6.94 -20.87 -15.21
N ASP A 17 -7.52 -20.58 -16.38
CA ASP A 17 -7.03 -21.07 -17.67
C ASP A 17 -5.72 -20.36 -18.09
N LEU A 18 -5.59 -19.07 -17.75
CA LEU A 18 -4.38 -18.29 -18.07
C LEU A 18 -3.17 -18.74 -17.26
N ILE A 19 -3.33 -19.04 -15.97
CA ILE A 19 -2.21 -19.43 -15.09
C ILE A 19 -1.51 -20.71 -15.57
N ILE A 20 -2.22 -21.60 -16.26
CA ILE A 20 -1.71 -22.90 -16.74
C ILE A 20 -0.92 -22.74 -18.06
N GLN A 21 -1.02 -21.58 -18.73
CA GLN A 21 -0.39 -21.40 -20.05
C GLN A 21 1.14 -21.28 -19.93
N PRO A 22 1.91 -21.99 -20.77
CA PRO A 22 3.38 -21.96 -20.73
C PRO A 22 3.98 -20.56 -20.91
N ASP A 23 3.34 -19.72 -21.72
CA ASP A 23 3.79 -18.35 -21.99
C ASP A 23 3.68 -17.46 -20.74
N ILE A 24 2.65 -17.67 -19.93
CA ILE A 24 2.45 -16.95 -18.66
C ILE A 24 3.42 -17.45 -17.60
N ILE A 25 3.69 -18.75 -17.54
CA ILE A 25 4.64 -19.35 -16.58
C ILE A 25 6.06 -18.84 -16.82
N SER A 26 6.43 -18.52 -18.07
CA SER A 26 7.73 -17.94 -18.43
C SER A 26 7.86 -16.46 -18.06
N ASP A 27 6.75 -15.72 -17.95
CA ASP A 27 6.70 -14.33 -17.48
C ASP A 27 6.42 -14.28 -15.98
N GLN A 28 7.48 -14.27 -15.18
CA GLN A 28 7.39 -14.33 -13.73
C GLN A 28 6.55 -13.19 -13.12
N LYS A 29 6.61 -11.96 -13.65
CA LYS A 29 5.84 -10.82 -13.14
C LYS A 29 4.34 -11.04 -13.38
N ARG A 30 3.96 -11.42 -14.58
CA ARG A 30 2.57 -11.67 -14.96
C ARG A 30 1.99 -12.90 -14.24
N TYR A 31 2.80 -13.93 -14.06
CA TYR A 31 2.42 -15.12 -13.30
C TYR A 31 2.10 -14.79 -11.83
N ILE A 32 2.93 -13.97 -11.16
CA ILE A 32 2.70 -13.55 -9.77
C ILE A 32 1.40 -12.73 -9.66
N GLN A 33 1.15 -11.80 -10.60
CA GLN A 33 -0.07 -11.01 -10.60
C GLN A 33 -1.33 -11.87 -10.75
N LEU A 34 -1.32 -12.79 -11.73
CA LEU A 34 -2.45 -13.70 -11.95
C LEU A 34 -2.69 -14.65 -10.79
N ASN A 35 -1.64 -15.17 -10.14
CA ASN A 35 -1.80 -15.98 -8.94
C ASN A 35 -2.41 -15.21 -7.77
N LYS A 36 -2.08 -13.94 -7.63
CA LYS A 36 -2.68 -13.07 -6.62
C LYS A 36 -4.16 -12.83 -6.91
N GLU A 37 -4.49 -12.47 -8.15
CA GLU A 37 -5.89 -12.32 -8.62
C GLU A 37 -6.67 -13.63 -8.42
N TYR A 38 -6.09 -14.77 -8.75
CA TYR A 38 -6.70 -16.08 -8.52
C TYR A 38 -7.02 -16.35 -7.04
N LYS A 39 -6.08 -16.02 -6.14
CA LYS A 39 -6.26 -16.19 -4.68
C LYS A 39 -7.43 -15.36 -4.17
N ASP A 40 -7.52 -14.10 -4.61
CA ASP A 40 -8.60 -13.18 -4.24
C ASP A 40 -9.96 -13.64 -4.80
N LEU A 41 -10.00 -14.01 -6.08
CA LEU A 41 -11.21 -14.52 -6.73
C LEU A 41 -11.67 -15.84 -6.11
N ARG A 42 -10.77 -16.71 -5.67
CA ARG A 42 -11.11 -17.98 -5.03
C ARG A 42 -11.90 -17.78 -3.73
N LEU A 43 -11.46 -16.85 -2.87
CA LEU A 43 -12.20 -16.52 -1.65
C LEU A 43 -13.61 -16.05 -1.96
N LEU A 44 -13.75 -15.24 -3.00
CA LEU A 44 -15.04 -14.74 -3.46
C LEU A 44 -15.92 -15.87 -4.03
N MET A 45 -15.31 -16.82 -4.76
CA MET A 45 -16.01 -18.00 -5.28
C MET A 45 -16.53 -18.93 -4.20
N ASP A 46 -15.78 -19.11 -3.11
CA ASP A 46 -16.26 -19.91 -1.98
C ASP A 46 -17.50 -19.27 -1.35
N LYS A 47 -17.52 -17.95 -1.15
CA LYS A 47 -18.69 -17.20 -0.65
C LYS A 47 -19.85 -17.18 -1.63
N ARG A 48 -19.55 -17.05 -2.94
CA ARG A 48 -20.56 -17.17 -3.99
C ARG A 48 -21.28 -18.51 -3.95
N ASN A 49 -20.52 -19.60 -3.82
CA ASN A 49 -21.12 -20.95 -3.80
C ASN A 49 -22.01 -21.13 -2.57
N GLU A 50 -21.60 -20.63 -1.40
CA GLU A 50 -22.41 -20.61 -0.19
C GLU A 50 -23.72 -19.81 -0.45
N TYR A 51 -23.60 -18.61 -1.02
CA TYR A 51 -24.74 -17.74 -1.34
C TYR A 51 -25.71 -18.36 -2.33
N VAL A 52 -25.23 -18.93 -3.43
CA VAL A 52 -26.08 -19.57 -4.45
C VAL A 52 -26.82 -20.78 -3.87
N THR A 53 -26.15 -21.58 -3.04
CA THR A 53 -26.76 -22.74 -2.39
C THR A 53 -27.87 -22.32 -1.41
N LEU A 54 -27.59 -21.33 -0.56
CA LEU A 54 -28.58 -20.80 0.38
C LEU A 54 -29.75 -20.13 -0.31
N HIS A 55 -29.50 -19.39 -1.41
CA HIS A 55 -30.56 -18.76 -2.19
C HIS A 55 -31.44 -19.81 -2.89
N GLY A 56 -30.84 -20.87 -3.42
CA GLY A 56 -31.60 -21.99 -3.98
C GLY A 56 -32.48 -22.67 -2.93
N ASN A 57 -31.93 -22.96 -1.74
CA ASN A 57 -32.67 -23.52 -0.62
C ASN A 57 -33.82 -22.61 -0.17
N TYR A 58 -33.60 -21.28 -0.20
CA TYR A 58 -34.64 -20.29 0.11
C TYR A 58 -35.80 -20.35 -0.88
N GLU A 59 -35.50 -20.38 -2.18
CA GLU A 59 -36.53 -20.48 -3.24
C GLU A 59 -37.31 -21.79 -3.17
N GLU A 60 -36.61 -22.93 -2.99
CA GLU A 60 -37.25 -24.24 -2.84
C GLU A 60 -38.12 -24.31 -1.57
N ALA A 61 -37.67 -23.74 -0.45
CA ALA A 61 -38.45 -23.66 0.78
C ALA A 61 -39.71 -22.83 0.61
N GLU A 62 -39.66 -21.70 -0.12
CA GLU A 62 -40.85 -20.91 -0.45
C GLU A 62 -41.86 -21.67 -1.32
N GLU A 63 -41.39 -22.45 -2.29
CA GLU A 63 -42.24 -23.26 -3.13
C GLU A 63 -42.94 -24.37 -2.33
N ILE A 64 -42.19 -25.09 -1.45
CA ILE A 64 -42.78 -26.14 -0.59
C ILE A 64 -43.81 -25.57 0.38
N ILE A 65 -43.58 -24.39 0.95
CA ILE A 65 -44.56 -23.72 1.81
C ILE A 65 -45.82 -23.31 1.05
N LYS A 66 -45.68 -22.86 -0.20
CA LYS A 66 -46.82 -22.49 -1.07
C LYS A 66 -47.64 -23.70 -1.50
N ASP A 67 -46.97 -24.83 -1.77
CA ASP A 67 -47.65 -26.08 -2.19
C ASP A 67 -48.44 -26.70 -1.03
N GLY A 68 -47.89 -26.68 0.21
CA GLY A 68 -48.57 -27.06 1.44
C GLY A 68 -49.06 -28.51 1.50
N SER A 69 -48.60 -29.39 0.61
CA SER A 69 -49.09 -30.75 0.45
C SER A 69 -48.70 -31.68 1.61
N ASP A 70 -47.58 -31.43 2.30
CA ASP A 70 -47.06 -32.25 3.39
C ASP A 70 -46.68 -31.34 4.58
N ALA A 71 -47.33 -31.59 5.75
CA ALA A 71 -47.13 -30.81 6.95
C ALA A 71 -45.67 -30.90 7.53
N GLU A 72 -45.05 -32.10 7.43
CA GLU A 72 -43.66 -32.29 7.92
C GLU A 72 -42.67 -31.54 7.00
N MET A 73 -42.85 -31.61 5.69
CA MET A 73 -42.02 -30.89 4.74
C MET A 73 -42.17 -29.36 4.89
N VAL A 74 -43.36 -28.87 5.15
CA VAL A 74 -43.63 -27.43 5.39
C VAL A 74 -42.95 -26.95 6.68
N GLU A 75 -42.87 -27.76 7.74
CA GLU A 75 -42.19 -27.41 8.98
C GLU A 75 -40.68 -27.35 8.77
N MET A 76 -40.09 -28.35 8.07
CA MET A 76 -38.67 -28.33 7.68
C MET A 76 -38.31 -27.12 6.79
N ALA A 77 -39.15 -26.83 5.79
CA ALA A 77 -38.96 -25.71 4.89
C ALA A 77 -39.01 -24.36 5.62
N LYS A 78 -39.87 -24.21 6.66
CA LYS A 78 -39.88 -23.01 7.52
C LYS A 78 -38.57 -22.82 8.27
N MET A 79 -37.99 -23.89 8.84
CA MET A 79 -36.69 -23.82 9.54
C MET A 79 -35.57 -23.40 8.59
N GLN A 80 -35.53 -23.98 7.38
CA GLN A 80 -34.54 -23.61 6.36
C GLN A 80 -34.72 -22.17 5.88
N LEU A 81 -35.95 -21.72 5.76
CA LEU A 81 -36.26 -20.36 5.36
C LEU A 81 -35.85 -19.33 6.41
N ASP A 82 -36.00 -19.65 7.70
CA ASP A 82 -35.59 -18.77 8.79
C ASP A 82 -34.06 -18.70 8.88
N GLU A 83 -33.35 -19.85 8.72
CA GLU A 83 -31.89 -19.89 8.67
C GLU A 83 -31.33 -19.10 7.48
N ALA A 84 -31.94 -19.26 6.29
CA ALA A 84 -31.55 -18.54 5.10
C ALA A 84 -31.80 -17.03 5.23
N LYS A 85 -32.90 -16.60 5.86
CA LYS A 85 -33.21 -15.19 6.12
C LYS A 85 -32.19 -14.49 7.04
N GLU A 86 -31.61 -15.20 7.99
CA GLU A 86 -30.59 -14.66 8.86
C GLU A 86 -29.22 -14.61 8.14
N ARG A 87 -28.86 -15.67 7.43
CA ARG A 87 -27.53 -15.82 6.84
C ARG A 87 -27.32 -15.08 5.51
N LEU A 88 -28.35 -14.99 4.65
CA LEU A 88 -28.25 -14.34 3.33
C LEU A 88 -27.82 -12.87 3.42
N PRO A 89 -28.38 -12.01 4.30
CA PRO A 89 -27.93 -10.63 4.44
C PRO A 89 -26.47 -10.51 4.87
N GLU A 90 -26.02 -11.37 5.80
CA GLU A 90 -24.63 -11.39 6.25
C GLU A 90 -23.68 -11.76 5.10
N LEU A 91 -24.04 -12.80 4.33
CA LEU A 91 -23.27 -13.20 3.16
C LEU A 91 -23.23 -12.12 2.07
N GLU A 92 -24.32 -11.39 1.88
CA GLU A 92 -24.33 -10.25 0.97
C GLU A 92 -23.38 -9.15 1.39
N GLU A 93 -23.28 -8.87 2.68
CA GLU A 93 -22.31 -7.90 3.20
C GLU A 93 -20.90 -8.42 3.07
N GLU A 94 -20.62 -9.69 3.41
CA GLU A 94 -19.32 -10.32 3.24
C GLU A 94 -18.87 -10.28 1.76
N ILE A 95 -19.76 -10.58 0.83
CA ILE A 95 -19.48 -10.54 -0.62
C ILE A 95 -19.23 -9.09 -1.08
N LYS A 96 -20.05 -8.12 -0.66
CA LYS A 96 -19.82 -6.70 -0.98
C LYS A 96 -18.46 -6.25 -0.51
N PHE A 97 -18.04 -6.69 0.67
CA PHE A 97 -16.74 -6.40 1.24
C PHE A 97 -15.59 -6.96 0.38
N LEU A 98 -15.72 -8.19 -0.08
CA LEU A 98 -14.73 -8.84 -0.96
C LEU A 98 -14.70 -8.25 -2.38
N LEU A 99 -15.78 -7.58 -2.80
CA LEU A 99 -15.88 -6.91 -4.09
C LEU A 99 -15.23 -5.53 -4.15
N ILE A 100 -14.81 -4.96 -3.00
CA ILE A 100 -14.11 -3.68 -2.99
C ILE A 100 -12.78 -3.84 -3.72
N PRO A 101 -12.50 -3.04 -4.74
CA PRO A 101 -11.22 -3.11 -5.44
C PRO A 101 -10.09 -2.82 -4.44
N LYS A 102 -9.20 -3.78 -4.25
CA LYS A 102 -7.99 -3.57 -3.48
C LYS A 102 -7.08 -2.60 -4.22
N ASP A 103 -6.49 -1.66 -3.50
CA ASP A 103 -5.49 -0.78 -4.07
C ASP A 103 -4.27 -1.62 -4.50
N PRO A 104 -3.80 -1.50 -5.76
CA PRO A 104 -2.61 -2.20 -6.20
C PRO A 104 -1.37 -1.94 -5.32
N GLU A 105 -1.32 -0.77 -4.67
CA GLU A 105 -0.24 -0.43 -3.75
C GLU A 105 -0.30 -1.23 -2.45
N ASP A 106 -1.47 -1.68 -2.01
CA ASP A 106 -1.65 -2.43 -0.75
C ASP A 106 -0.81 -3.72 -0.69
N ALA A 107 -0.54 -4.29 -1.84
CA ALA A 107 0.26 -5.50 -1.99
C ALA A 107 1.78 -5.30 -1.91
N LYS A 108 2.24 -4.06 -1.92
CA LYS A 108 3.66 -3.72 -1.92
C LYS A 108 4.28 -3.90 -0.53
N ASN A 109 5.59 -4.04 -0.51
CA ASN A 109 6.38 -3.83 0.70
C ASN A 109 6.23 -2.39 1.19
N ALA A 110 6.57 -2.13 2.44
CA ALA A 110 6.47 -0.80 3.01
C ALA A 110 7.81 -0.29 3.52
N VAL A 111 8.02 1.01 3.39
CA VAL A 111 9.08 1.74 4.07
C VAL A 111 8.43 2.57 5.17
N MET A 112 8.83 2.30 6.42
CA MET A 112 8.37 3.06 7.57
C MET A 112 9.43 4.02 8.06
N GLU A 113 9.00 5.22 8.39
CA GLU A 113 9.83 6.26 8.96
C GLU A 113 9.20 6.76 10.26
N ILE A 114 9.95 6.71 11.36
CA ILE A 114 9.51 7.19 12.67
C ILE A 114 10.41 8.35 13.07
N ARG A 115 9.80 9.51 13.33
CA ARG A 115 10.50 10.72 13.78
C ARG A 115 10.02 11.14 15.16
N ALA A 116 10.95 11.47 16.04
CA ALA A 116 10.65 12.12 17.30
C ALA A 116 10.04 13.51 17.02
N GLY A 117 8.89 13.76 17.62
CA GLY A 117 8.18 15.03 17.54
C GLY A 117 8.40 15.90 18.78
N THR A 118 7.34 16.57 19.23
CA THR A 118 7.39 17.42 20.42
C THR A 118 7.56 16.59 21.69
N GLY A 119 8.63 16.86 22.47
CA GLY A 119 8.85 16.16 23.76
C GLY A 119 10.33 15.95 24.11
N GLY A 120 11.26 16.42 23.28
CA GLY A 120 12.71 16.30 23.52
C GLY A 120 13.16 14.85 23.60
N ASP A 121 13.99 14.50 24.58
CA ASP A 121 14.55 13.15 24.74
C ASP A 121 13.48 12.08 24.90
N GLU A 122 12.39 12.39 25.58
CA GLU A 122 11.28 11.46 25.77
C GLU A 122 10.60 11.08 24.42
N ALA A 123 10.50 12.02 23.49
CA ALA A 123 9.98 11.73 22.16
C ALA A 123 10.88 10.77 21.38
N SER A 124 12.21 10.89 21.57
CA SER A 124 13.19 9.96 20.97
C SER A 124 13.10 8.55 21.56
N ILE A 125 12.92 8.44 22.88
CA ILE A 125 12.72 7.15 23.57
C ILE A 125 11.41 6.51 23.08
N PHE A 126 10.35 7.31 22.96
CA PHE A 126 9.06 6.83 22.47
C PHE A 126 9.11 6.39 21.00
N ALA A 127 9.88 7.06 20.15
CA ALA A 127 10.13 6.60 18.78
C ALA A 127 10.82 5.21 18.76
N GLY A 128 11.72 4.96 19.70
CA GLY A 128 12.34 3.65 19.91
C GLY A 128 11.34 2.59 20.37
N ASP A 129 10.40 2.94 21.26
CA ASP A 129 9.34 2.03 21.70
C ASP A 129 8.40 1.67 20.54
N LEU A 130 8.02 2.64 19.70
CA LEU A 130 7.21 2.40 18.49
C LEU A 130 7.93 1.51 17.50
N HIS A 131 9.21 1.76 17.24
CA HIS A 131 10.01 0.88 16.36
C HIS A 131 10.02 -0.56 16.88
N ARG A 132 10.23 -0.76 18.19
CA ARG A 132 10.19 -2.09 18.81
C ARG A 132 8.82 -2.74 18.67
N MET A 133 7.73 -1.99 18.91
CA MET A 133 6.35 -2.44 18.74
C MET A 133 6.09 -2.95 17.32
N TYR A 134 6.44 -2.16 16.31
CA TYR A 134 6.26 -2.56 14.91
C TYR A 134 7.15 -3.74 14.51
N THR A 135 8.41 -3.78 14.99
CA THR A 135 9.30 -4.92 14.72
C THR A 135 8.70 -6.23 15.26
N LYS A 136 8.22 -6.24 16.50
CA LYS A 136 7.57 -7.41 17.09
C LYS A 136 6.29 -7.82 16.35
N TYR A 137 5.48 -6.83 15.92
CA TYR A 137 4.32 -7.10 15.11
C TYR A 137 4.69 -7.74 13.77
N CYS A 138 5.69 -7.21 13.09
CA CYS A 138 6.18 -7.77 11.83
C CYS A 138 6.71 -9.20 12.02
N GLU A 139 7.45 -9.46 13.09
CA GLU A 139 7.92 -10.82 13.45
C GLU A 139 6.75 -11.79 13.64
N SER A 140 5.67 -11.37 14.31
CA SER A 140 4.48 -12.20 14.52
C SER A 140 3.77 -12.55 13.20
N LYS A 141 3.88 -11.68 12.19
CA LYS A 141 3.35 -11.89 10.83
C LYS A 141 4.31 -12.67 9.92
N GLY A 142 5.53 -12.96 10.38
CA GLY A 142 6.57 -13.56 9.56
C GLY A 142 7.17 -12.62 8.52
N TRP A 143 6.97 -11.31 8.67
CA TRP A 143 7.56 -10.30 7.82
C TRP A 143 9.00 -10.00 8.22
N LYS A 144 9.81 -9.64 7.22
CA LYS A 144 11.22 -9.31 7.44
C LYS A 144 11.39 -7.80 7.56
N VAL A 145 12.05 -7.37 8.62
CA VAL A 145 12.38 -5.96 8.88
C VAL A 145 13.86 -5.71 8.63
N SER A 146 14.19 -4.65 7.92
CA SER A 146 15.55 -4.24 7.58
C SER A 146 15.72 -2.74 7.82
N VAL A 147 16.61 -2.35 8.72
CA VAL A 147 16.88 -0.93 9.00
C VAL A 147 17.69 -0.35 7.85
N VAL A 148 17.20 0.78 7.30
CA VAL A 148 17.84 1.50 6.19
C VAL A 148 18.75 2.61 6.71
N ASP A 149 18.21 3.45 7.62
CA ASP A 149 18.95 4.57 8.20
C ASP A 149 18.39 4.93 9.58
N PHE A 150 19.21 5.47 10.46
CA PHE A 150 18.76 5.94 11.76
C PHE A 150 19.65 7.04 12.33
N SER A 151 19.04 7.90 13.14
CA SER A 151 19.73 8.90 13.95
C SER A 151 19.35 8.72 15.41
N GLU A 152 20.34 8.46 16.26
CA GLU A 152 20.11 8.20 17.68
C GLU A 152 19.72 9.46 18.47
N GLY A 153 18.90 9.27 19.48
CA GLY A 153 18.59 10.30 20.48
C GLY A 153 19.71 10.47 21.50
N THR A 154 19.81 11.65 22.11
CA THR A 154 20.84 11.97 23.12
C THR A 154 20.71 11.11 24.38
N SER A 155 19.52 10.75 24.76
CA SER A 155 19.21 9.95 25.96
C SER A 155 18.69 8.54 25.62
N GLY A 156 19.02 8.03 24.43
CA GLY A 156 18.55 6.76 23.88
C GLY A 156 17.34 6.94 22.93
N GLY A 157 16.92 5.81 22.32
CA GLY A 157 15.92 5.83 21.28
C GLY A 157 16.41 6.49 19.98
N PHE A 158 15.48 6.95 19.14
CA PHE A 158 15.79 7.50 17.83
C PHE A 158 15.22 8.90 17.64
N LYS A 159 16.01 9.84 17.14
CA LYS A 159 15.49 11.09 16.58
C LYS A 159 14.72 10.81 15.30
N GLU A 160 15.26 9.92 14.48
CA GLU A 160 14.70 9.43 13.25
C GLU A 160 15.17 8.00 13.01
N ILE A 161 14.28 7.13 12.57
CA ILE A 161 14.62 5.79 12.10
C ILE A 161 13.79 5.45 10.89
N GLN A 162 14.44 4.92 9.85
CA GLN A 162 13.84 4.44 8.63
C GLN A 162 14.16 2.96 8.45
N PHE A 163 13.14 2.17 8.19
CA PHE A 163 13.25 0.73 8.00
C PHE A 163 12.25 0.23 6.96
N GLU A 164 12.69 -0.79 6.25
CA GLU A 164 11.93 -1.47 5.22
C GLU A 164 11.31 -2.74 5.79
N ILE A 165 10.08 -3.04 5.37
CA ILE A 165 9.33 -4.22 5.77
C ILE A 165 8.92 -4.98 4.51
N THR A 166 9.39 -6.23 4.42
CA THR A 166 9.15 -7.11 3.27
C THR A 166 8.23 -8.26 3.67
N GLY A 167 7.17 -8.48 2.92
CA GLY A 167 6.18 -9.52 3.18
C GLY A 167 4.95 -9.42 2.28
N GLU A 168 3.92 -10.18 2.60
CA GLU A 168 2.64 -10.16 1.87
C GLU A 168 1.71 -9.07 2.45
N ASP A 169 1.16 -8.20 1.59
CA ASP A 169 0.19 -7.14 1.92
C ASP A 169 0.63 -6.19 3.06
N VAL A 170 1.93 -5.89 3.11
CA VAL A 170 2.55 -5.10 4.18
C VAL A 170 2.02 -3.67 4.18
N TYR A 171 2.09 -2.98 3.02
CA TYR A 171 1.65 -1.60 2.92
C TYR A 171 0.16 -1.46 3.21
N GLY A 172 -0.70 -2.33 2.66
CA GLY A 172 -2.14 -2.32 2.91
C GLY A 172 -2.53 -2.49 4.38
N THR A 173 -1.69 -3.19 5.14
CA THR A 173 -1.89 -3.39 6.58
C THR A 173 -1.38 -2.20 7.40
N LEU A 174 -0.18 -1.68 7.09
CA LEU A 174 0.50 -0.69 7.90
C LEU A 174 0.19 0.77 7.53
N LYS A 175 -0.41 1.04 6.36
CA LYS A 175 -0.78 2.41 5.91
C LYS A 175 -1.64 3.16 6.94
N PHE A 176 -2.44 2.45 7.72
CA PHE A 176 -3.29 3.01 8.78
C PHE A 176 -2.50 3.49 10.01
N GLU A 177 -1.22 3.12 10.12
CA GLU A 177 -0.36 3.57 11.22
C GLU A 177 0.27 4.95 10.94
N ALA A 178 0.12 5.49 9.73
CA ALA A 178 0.66 6.80 9.38
C ALA A 178 -0.05 7.92 10.12
N GLY A 179 0.72 8.75 10.85
CA GLY A 179 0.22 9.91 11.59
C GLY A 179 1.00 10.21 12.85
N VAL A 180 0.43 11.05 13.72
CA VAL A 180 1.05 11.48 14.97
C VAL A 180 0.59 10.59 16.12
N HIS A 181 1.53 9.89 16.74
CA HIS A 181 1.32 9.06 17.94
C HIS A 181 1.71 9.85 19.18
N ARG A 182 0.84 9.87 20.17
CA ARG A 182 1.02 10.62 21.42
C ARG A 182 1.19 9.68 22.59
N VAL A 183 2.20 9.90 23.42
CA VAL A 183 2.41 9.17 24.67
C VAL A 183 2.18 10.06 25.87
N GLN A 184 1.57 9.51 26.91
CA GLN A 184 1.39 10.11 28.21
C GLN A 184 1.97 9.17 29.26
N ARG A 185 3.16 9.50 29.78
CA ARG A 185 3.83 8.74 30.85
C ARG A 185 4.77 9.63 31.66
N VAL A 186 5.25 9.14 32.77
CA VAL A 186 6.38 9.75 33.50
C VAL A 186 7.65 9.35 32.75
N PRO A 187 8.39 10.29 32.14
CA PRO A 187 9.63 9.99 31.45
C PRO A 187 10.68 9.38 32.37
N GLN A 188 11.57 8.54 31.84
CA GLN A 188 12.74 8.05 32.58
C GLN A 188 13.70 9.19 32.99
N THR A 189 13.65 10.31 32.28
CA THR A 189 14.44 11.52 32.54
C THR A 189 13.79 12.48 33.55
N GLU A 190 12.56 12.20 34.02
CA GLU A 190 11.82 13.05 34.97
C GLU A 190 12.07 12.62 36.41
N THR A 191 12.62 13.51 37.21
CA THR A 191 12.95 13.24 38.63
C THR A 191 11.82 13.53 39.61
N GLN A 192 10.83 14.32 39.21
CA GLN A 192 9.71 14.74 40.10
C GLN A 192 8.43 13.94 39.88
N GLY A 193 8.45 12.88 39.06
CA GLY A 193 7.30 12.00 38.83
C GLY A 193 6.14 12.63 38.04
N ARG A 194 6.36 13.74 37.35
CA ARG A 194 5.31 14.39 36.56
C ARG A 194 5.05 13.64 35.26
N VAL A 195 3.77 13.50 34.92
CA VAL A 195 3.36 12.95 33.62
C VAL A 195 3.62 13.95 32.52
N HIS A 196 4.44 13.55 31.56
CA HIS A 196 4.68 14.35 30.35
C HIS A 196 3.87 13.81 29.18
N THR A 197 3.65 14.70 28.21
CA THR A 197 2.99 14.35 26.95
C THR A 197 3.97 14.59 25.83
N SER A 198 4.41 13.51 25.18
CA SER A 198 5.33 13.54 24.05
C SER A 198 4.67 12.97 22.81
N ALA A 199 5.21 13.27 21.64
CA ALA A 199 4.69 12.79 20.37
C ALA A 199 5.83 12.28 19.48
N ALA A 200 5.50 11.28 18.67
CA ALA A 200 6.33 10.80 17.57
C ALA A 200 5.47 10.70 16.30
N THR A 201 6.06 10.94 15.16
CA THR A 201 5.39 10.84 13.88
C THR A 201 5.78 9.55 13.21
N VAL A 202 4.81 8.81 12.72
CA VAL A 202 4.99 7.61 11.91
C VAL A 202 4.54 7.91 10.49
N MET A 203 5.38 7.59 9.52
CA MET A 203 5.05 7.67 8.10
C MET A 203 5.24 6.29 7.49
N VAL A 204 4.34 5.92 6.59
CA VAL A 204 4.34 4.63 5.90
C VAL A 204 4.21 4.90 4.41
N PHE A 205 5.18 4.43 3.64
CA PHE A 205 5.21 4.56 2.19
C PHE A 205 5.25 3.19 1.54
N PRO A 206 4.62 3.00 0.38
CA PRO A 206 4.85 1.80 -0.41
C PRO A 206 6.30 1.80 -0.92
N GLU A 207 6.90 0.62 -1.00
CA GLU A 207 8.21 0.47 -1.62
C GLU A 207 8.20 1.02 -3.04
N ALA A 208 9.18 1.85 -3.35
CA ALA A 208 9.34 2.42 -4.67
C ALA A 208 9.87 1.36 -5.63
N GLU A 209 9.10 1.04 -6.66
CA GLU A 209 9.62 0.24 -7.76
C GLU A 209 10.73 0.99 -8.50
N GLU A 210 11.83 0.27 -8.81
CA GLU A 210 12.82 0.79 -9.75
C GLU A 210 12.14 0.94 -11.12
N PHE A 211 12.19 2.11 -11.67
CA PHE A 211 11.67 2.35 -13.01
C PHE A 211 12.81 2.43 -14.01
N ASP A 212 12.74 1.58 -15.01
CA ASP A 212 13.59 1.69 -16.19
C ASP A 212 13.01 2.74 -17.13
N VAL A 213 13.80 3.76 -17.46
CA VAL A 213 13.42 4.75 -18.45
C VAL A 213 13.67 4.15 -19.85
N GLU A 214 12.60 3.63 -20.44
CA GLU A 214 12.61 3.26 -21.85
C GLU A 214 12.39 4.51 -22.72
N ILE A 215 13.29 4.73 -23.68
CA ILE A 215 13.19 5.83 -24.62
C ILE A 215 12.68 5.25 -25.95
N ASP A 216 11.46 5.60 -26.36
CA ASP A 216 11.00 5.26 -27.71
C ASP A 216 11.82 6.10 -28.72
N PRO A 217 12.50 5.45 -29.68
CA PRO A 217 13.23 6.16 -30.72
C PRO A 217 12.40 7.13 -31.57
N LYS A 218 11.06 6.95 -31.57
CA LYS A 218 10.13 7.84 -32.31
C LYS A 218 9.95 9.19 -31.61
N ASP A 219 10.12 9.23 -30.31
CA ASP A 219 9.98 10.44 -29.49
C ASP A 219 11.26 11.27 -29.44
N VAL A 220 12.32 10.79 -30.13
CA VAL A 220 13.62 11.47 -30.12
C VAL A 220 13.96 12.02 -31.50
N ARG A 221 13.99 13.35 -31.60
CA ARG A 221 14.52 14.03 -32.78
C ARG A 221 16.04 14.06 -32.69
N ILE A 222 16.68 13.65 -33.81
CA ILE A 222 18.13 13.55 -33.91
C ILE A 222 18.64 14.59 -34.90
N ASP A 223 19.44 15.54 -34.39
CA ASP A 223 20.09 16.56 -35.20
C ASP A 223 21.60 16.29 -35.26
N TYR A 224 22.17 16.35 -36.49
CA TYR A 224 23.60 16.19 -36.71
C TYR A 224 24.20 17.54 -37.06
N PHE A 225 25.34 17.88 -36.46
CA PHE A 225 26.01 19.14 -36.70
C PHE A 225 27.53 19.01 -36.64
N CYS A 226 28.25 20.02 -37.10
CA CYS A 226 29.71 20.04 -37.01
C CYS A 226 30.15 20.30 -35.59
N SER A 227 31.16 19.56 -35.10
CA SER A 227 31.71 19.76 -33.76
C SER A 227 32.34 21.14 -33.62
N SER A 228 32.16 21.80 -32.49
CA SER A 228 32.79 23.08 -32.17
C SER A 228 34.09 22.86 -31.39
N GLY A 229 35.17 23.54 -31.79
CA GLY A 229 36.46 23.47 -31.12
C GLY A 229 37.66 23.80 -32.01
N PRO A 230 38.84 23.96 -31.44
CA PRO A 230 40.06 24.14 -32.25
C PRO A 230 40.37 22.87 -33.04
N GLY A 231 40.30 22.93 -34.36
CA GLY A 231 40.55 21.78 -35.22
C GLY A 231 40.71 22.18 -36.69
N GLY A 232 41.24 21.27 -37.48
CA GLY A 232 41.44 21.44 -38.93
C GLY A 232 40.17 21.14 -39.73
N GLN A 233 40.29 20.93 -41.07
CA GLN A 233 39.18 20.71 -41.99
C GLN A 233 38.18 19.63 -41.54
N SER A 234 38.65 18.57 -40.86
CA SER A 234 37.79 17.48 -40.38
C SER A 234 36.74 17.92 -39.32
N VAL A 235 37.03 18.92 -38.50
CA VAL A 235 36.10 19.44 -37.47
C VAL A 235 35.00 20.28 -38.11
N ASN A 236 35.32 21.02 -39.14
CA ASN A 236 34.43 21.98 -39.80
C ASN A 236 33.59 21.39 -40.92
N THR A 237 33.94 20.18 -41.43
CA THR A 237 33.26 19.55 -42.58
C THR A 237 32.50 18.28 -42.20
N THR A 238 32.83 17.63 -41.08
CA THR A 238 32.23 16.36 -40.70
C THR A 238 31.15 16.56 -39.68
N TYR A 239 29.90 16.15 -39.97
CA TYR A 239 28.76 16.18 -39.04
C TYR A 239 28.90 15.06 -37.99
N SER A 240 29.90 15.16 -37.15
CA SER A 240 30.20 14.15 -36.11
C SER A 240 29.48 14.40 -34.78
N ALA A 241 29.07 15.63 -34.51
CA ALA A 241 28.33 15.96 -33.30
C ALA A 241 26.85 15.63 -33.43
N VAL A 242 26.28 15.13 -32.37
CA VAL A 242 24.88 14.68 -32.27
C VAL A 242 24.16 15.43 -31.17
N ARG A 243 22.96 15.93 -31.47
CA ARG A 243 21.99 16.47 -30.55
C ARG A 243 20.74 15.61 -30.60
N LEU A 244 20.30 15.17 -29.44
CA LEU A 244 19.05 14.45 -29.26
C LEU A 244 18.07 15.37 -28.50
N THR A 245 16.88 15.51 -29.03
CA THR A 245 15.80 16.25 -28.37
C THR A 245 14.65 15.27 -28.14
N HIS A 246 14.30 15.05 -26.90
CA HIS A 246 13.13 14.26 -26.52
C HIS A 246 11.90 15.15 -26.62
N GLU A 247 11.06 14.94 -27.63
CA GLU A 247 9.94 15.84 -27.94
C GLU A 247 8.91 15.98 -26.83
N PRO A 248 8.49 14.90 -26.11
CA PRO A 248 7.48 15.02 -25.05
C PRO A 248 7.95 15.86 -23.85
N THR A 249 9.24 15.80 -23.48
CA THR A 249 9.77 16.50 -22.28
C THR A 249 10.58 17.75 -22.64
N GLY A 250 10.94 17.94 -23.89
CA GLY A 250 11.81 19.01 -24.34
C GLY A 250 13.28 18.90 -23.89
N LEU A 251 13.67 17.77 -23.27
CA LEU A 251 15.05 17.54 -22.81
C LEU A 251 15.98 17.36 -24.00
N VAL A 252 17.13 18.03 -23.92
CA VAL A 252 18.15 18.00 -24.98
C VAL A 252 19.43 17.40 -24.42
N ALA A 253 20.00 16.41 -25.15
CA ALA A 253 21.33 15.88 -24.88
C ALA A 253 22.20 16.02 -26.11
N GLN A 254 23.43 16.50 -25.97
CA GLN A 254 24.37 16.62 -27.07
C GLN A 254 25.71 15.98 -26.72
N CYS A 255 26.35 15.41 -27.72
CA CYS A 255 27.67 14.83 -27.59
C CYS A 255 28.52 15.09 -28.85
N GLN A 256 29.77 15.55 -28.63
CA GLN A 256 30.75 15.83 -29.72
C GLN A 256 32.17 15.34 -29.36
N ASP A 257 32.29 14.47 -28.38
CA ASP A 257 33.59 14.09 -27.80
C ASP A 257 34.43 13.20 -28.72
N GLN A 258 33.77 12.47 -29.61
CA GLN A 258 34.47 11.49 -30.46
C GLN A 258 34.36 11.84 -31.94
N LYS A 259 35.30 11.34 -32.73
CA LYS A 259 35.31 11.49 -34.20
C LYS A 259 34.19 10.68 -34.87
N SER A 260 33.66 9.66 -34.21
CA SER A 260 32.61 8.80 -34.74
C SER A 260 31.23 9.29 -34.33
N GLN A 261 30.39 9.62 -35.31
CA GLN A 261 28.98 10.00 -35.15
C GLN A 261 28.19 8.93 -34.40
N HIS A 262 28.38 7.64 -34.69
CA HIS A 262 27.71 6.54 -34.01
C HIS A 262 28.02 6.50 -32.52
N LYS A 263 29.28 6.64 -32.14
CA LYS A 263 29.68 6.67 -30.72
C LYS A 263 29.16 7.89 -29.99
N ASN A 264 29.11 9.06 -30.66
CA ASN A 264 28.50 10.27 -30.10
C ASN A 264 26.99 10.10 -29.92
N LYS A 265 26.29 9.43 -30.87
CA LYS A 265 24.88 9.10 -30.76
C LYS A 265 24.60 8.20 -29.55
N GLU A 266 25.33 7.10 -29.41
CA GLU A 266 25.19 6.19 -28.26
C GLU A 266 25.42 6.92 -26.92
N LYS A 267 26.45 7.75 -26.87
CA LYS A 267 26.77 8.53 -25.66
C LYS A 267 25.69 9.57 -25.38
N ALA A 268 25.16 10.24 -26.39
CA ALA A 268 24.06 11.18 -26.24
C ALA A 268 22.77 10.49 -25.73
N PHE A 269 22.46 9.26 -26.19
CA PHE A 269 21.35 8.47 -25.67
C PHE A 269 21.55 8.11 -24.19
N LYS A 270 22.77 7.75 -23.79
CA LYS A 270 23.07 7.51 -22.36
C LYS A 270 22.84 8.76 -21.51
N VAL A 271 23.29 9.92 -21.98
CA VAL A 271 23.07 11.19 -21.28
C VAL A 271 21.60 11.57 -21.26
N LEU A 272 20.87 11.35 -22.35
CA LEU A 272 19.42 11.60 -22.39
C LEU A 272 18.66 10.72 -21.40
N ARG A 273 19.00 9.41 -21.34
CA ARG A 273 18.40 8.48 -20.38
C ARG A 273 18.65 8.89 -18.93
N SER A 274 19.87 9.31 -18.60
CA SER A 274 20.18 9.81 -17.27
C SER A 274 19.35 11.05 -16.92
N ARG A 275 19.22 12.01 -17.86
CA ARG A 275 18.40 13.22 -17.62
C ARG A 275 16.91 12.94 -17.47
N LEU A 276 16.38 11.99 -18.24
CA LEU A 276 15.00 11.55 -18.11
C LEU A 276 14.78 10.84 -16.76
N TYR A 277 15.72 9.97 -16.37
CA TYR A 277 15.70 9.33 -15.06
C TYR A 277 15.70 10.36 -13.91
N ASP A 278 16.61 11.35 -13.98
CA ASP A 278 16.68 12.42 -12.97
C ASP A 278 15.37 13.23 -12.89
N LEU A 279 14.71 13.47 -14.03
CA LEU A 279 13.44 14.18 -14.10
C LEU A 279 12.30 13.36 -13.47
N GLU A 280 12.21 12.06 -13.81
CA GLU A 280 11.19 11.18 -13.23
C GLU A 280 11.42 10.97 -11.73
N LEU A 281 12.68 10.84 -11.31
CA LEU A 281 13.04 10.77 -9.89
C LEU A 281 12.63 12.03 -9.13
N ALA A 282 12.88 13.21 -9.71
CA ALA A 282 12.47 14.48 -9.12
C ALA A 282 10.95 14.62 -9.01
N LYS A 283 10.18 14.17 -10.01
CA LYS A 283 8.71 14.14 -9.95
C LYS A 283 8.24 13.22 -8.82
N LYS A 284 8.77 12.00 -8.75
CA LYS A 284 8.43 11.05 -7.70
C LYS A 284 8.75 11.58 -6.30
N GLN A 285 9.93 12.19 -6.13
CA GLN A 285 10.29 12.85 -4.87
C GLN A 285 9.35 13.99 -4.50
N ALA A 286 8.88 14.77 -5.47
CA ALA A 286 7.92 15.84 -5.24
C ALA A 286 6.53 15.30 -4.84
N GLU A 287 6.08 14.20 -5.46
CA GLU A 287 4.85 13.50 -5.10
C GLU A 287 4.94 12.89 -3.69
N ASP A 288 6.06 12.26 -3.36
CA ASP A 288 6.30 11.71 -2.03
C ASP A 288 6.37 12.81 -0.96
N ALA A 289 6.99 13.97 -1.29
CA ALA A 289 7.01 15.12 -0.41
C ALA A 289 5.60 15.71 -0.19
N ALA A 290 4.76 15.74 -1.24
CA ALA A 290 3.37 16.16 -1.13
C ALA A 290 2.55 15.17 -0.29
N LYS A 291 2.71 13.85 -0.50
CA LYS A 291 2.11 12.80 0.33
C LYS A 291 2.54 12.92 1.79
N ARG A 292 3.83 13.16 2.07
CA ARG A 292 4.32 13.43 3.45
C ARG A 292 3.61 14.62 4.07
N GLY A 293 3.47 15.73 3.33
CA GLY A 293 2.78 16.93 3.81
C GLY A 293 1.30 16.72 4.12
N SER A 294 0.61 15.83 3.38
CA SER A 294 -0.79 15.49 3.64
C SER A 294 -0.97 14.55 4.83
N MET A 295 -0.07 13.57 5.00
CA MET A 295 -0.14 12.60 6.12
C MET A 295 0.16 13.25 7.48
N VAL A 296 1.03 14.26 7.51
CA VAL A 296 1.46 14.92 8.75
C VAL A 296 1.50 16.42 8.53
N THR A 297 0.40 17.08 8.85
CA THR A 297 0.28 18.55 8.73
C THR A 297 1.18 19.28 9.72
N SER A 298 1.41 18.70 10.91
CA SER A 298 2.37 19.21 11.91
C SER A 298 2.76 18.07 12.86
N GLY A 299 4.03 18.01 13.28
CA GLY A 299 4.50 17.11 14.36
C GLY A 299 3.98 17.51 15.74
N ASP A 300 2.92 18.29 15.83
CA ASP A 300 2.31 18.76 17.08
C ASP A 300 1.42 17.65 17.67
N ARG A 301 1.54 17.46 18.97
CA ARG A 301 0.72 16.55 19.79
C ARG A 301 -0.79 16.79 19.73
N SER A 302 -1.24 17.91 19.14
CA SER A 302 -2.66 18.21 18.90
C SER A 302 -3.23 17.41 17.73
N ALA A 303 -2.44 17.13 16.69
CA ALA A 303 -2.83 16.40 15.47
C ALA A 303 -2.72 14.86 15.64
N LYS A 304 -2.93 14.36 16.85
CA LYS A 304 -2.78 12.95 17.20
C LYS A 304 -3.81 12.05 16.51
N ILE A 305 -3.36 10.93 15.96
CA ILE A 305 -4.25 9.83 15.56
C ILE A 305 -4.47 8.85 16.71
N ARG A 306 -3.42 8.58 17.54
CA ARG A 306 -3.48 7.60 18.63
C ARG A 306 -2.81 8.12 19.89
N THR A 307 -3.36 7.74 21.06
CA THR A 307 -2.79 8.09 22.35
C THR A 307 -2.51 6.85 23.20
N TYR A 308 -1.28 6.73 23.66
CA TYR A 308 -0.79 5.71 24.58
C TYR A 308 -0.74 6.30 25.99
N ASN A 309 -1.68 5.92 26.84
CA ASN A 309 -1.80 6.46 28.22
C ASN A 309 -1.33 5.40 29.23
N TYR A 310 -0.09 5.54 29.68
CA TYR A 310 0.52 4.60 30.62
C TYR A 310 -0.13 4.62 32.01
N PRO A 311 -0.43 5.80 32.63
CA PRO A 311 -1.11 5.82 33.92
C PRO A 311 -2.46 5.09 33.97
N GLN A 312 -3.16 5.05 32.83
CA GLN A 312 -4.47 4.40 32.72
C GLN A 312 -4.39 3.04 32.02
N GLY A 313 -3.21 2.58 31.57
CA GLY A 313 -3.03 1.30 30.87
C GLY A 313 -3.83 1.16 29.58
N ARG A 314 -4.14 2.29 28.91
CA ARG A 314 -5.01 2.28 27.73
C ARG A 314 -4.37 2.90 26.49
N VAL A 315 -4.80 2.40 25.33
CA VAL A 315 -4.55 3.00 24.02
C VAL A 315 -5.87 3.45 23.42
N THR A 316 -5.91 4.67 22.89
CA THR A 316 -7.11 5.22 22.24
C THR A 316 -6.74 5.66 20.82
N ASP A 317 -7.39 5.08 19.81
CA ASP A 317 -7.37 5.59 18.44
C ASP A 317 -8.50 6.59 18.24
N HIS A 318 -8.13 7.83 17.91
CA HIS A 318 -9.08 8.94 17.86
C HIS A 318 -9.85 9.01 16.55
N ARG A 319 -9.42 8.30 15.52
CA ARG A 319 -10.10 8.27 14.21
C ARG A 319 -11.42 7.51 14.29
N ILE A 320 -11.40 6.40 15.02
CA ILE A 320 -12.55 5.48 15.19
C ILE A 320 -13.10 5.46 16.62
N ASN A 321 -12.56 6.31 17.52
CA ASN A 321 -12.88 6.36 18.94
C ASN A 321 -12.73 5.02 19.68
N LEU A 322 -11.87 4.13 19.18
CA LEU A 322 -11.58 2.84 19.78
C LEU A 322 -10.67 3.02 21.00
N THR A 323 -11.05 2.47 22.15
CA THR A 323 -10.23 2.46 23.36
C THR A 323 -10.01 1.03 23.84
N LEU A 324 -8.75 0.62 23.96
CA LEU A 324 -8.33 -0.69 24.45
C LEU A 324 -7.54 -0.52 25.76
N TYR A 325 -7.86 -1.33 26.77
CA TYR A 325 -7.20 -1.32 28.09
C TYR A 325 -6.12 -2.41 28.17
N ASP A 326 -5.29 -2.49 27.14
CA ASP A 326 -4.25 -3.51 27.00
C ASP A 326 -2.95 -2.91 26.45
N LEU A 327 -2.53 -1.79 27.04
CA LEU A 327 -1.35 -1.05 26.61
C LEU A 327 -0.09 -1.91 26.57
N GLY A 328 0.07 -2.83 27.53
CA GLY A 328 1.27 -3.68 27.63
C GLY A 328 1.47 -4.56 26.40
N ASN A 329 0.42 -5.31 26.01
CA ASN A 329 0.47 -6.19 24.87
C ASN A 329 0.55 -5.39 23.55
N ILE A 330 -0.13 -4.24 23.48
CA ILE A 330 -0.08 -3.37 22.30
C ILE A 330 1.35 -2.87 22.04
N ILE A 331 2.06 -2.39 23.08
CA ILE A 331 3.46 -1.95 22.94
C ILE A 331 4.39 -3.14 22.66
N ASP A 332 3.99 -4.34 23.04
CA ASP A 332 4.71 -5.57 22.69
C ASP A 332 4.33 -6.17 21.33
N GLY A 333 3.54 -5.44 20.52
CA GLY A 333 3.29 -5.76 19.13
C GLY A 333 1.89 -6.29 18.82
N ASP A 334 0.98 -6.42 19.80
CA ASP A 334 -0.40 -6.86 19.52
C ASP A 334 -1.29 -5.69 19.07
N ILE A 335 -1.05 -5.22 17.85
CA ILE A 335 -1.80 -4.11 17.24
C ILE A 335 -2.86 -4.57 16.24
N GLN A 336 -2.99 -5.88 15.99
CA GLN A 336 -3.86 -6.43 14.94
C GLN A 336 -5.31 -5.95 15.08
N LYS A 337 -5.85 -5.99 16.28
CA LYS A 337 -7.24 -5.57 16.54
C LYS A 337 -7.51 -4.11 16.13
N ILE A 338 -6.53 -3.24 16.32
CA ILE A 338 -6.68 -1.82 15.94
C ILE A 338 -6.67 -1.69 14.41
N ILE A 339 -5.80 -2.45 13.75
CA ILE A 339 -5.69 -2.45 12.29
C ILE A 339 -6.98 -3.00 11.67
N ASP A 340 -7.52 -4.11 12.18
CA ASP A 340 -8.75 -4.72 11.68
C ASP A 340 -9.94 -3.75 11.75
N GLU A 341 -10.10 -3.03 12.86
CA GLU A 341 -11.15 -2.03 13.02
C GLU A 341 -10.97 -0.83 12.07
N LEU A 342 -9.73 -0.40 11.84
CA LEU A 342 -9.43 0.67 10.88
C LEU A 342 -9.71 0.23 9.45
N GLN A 343 -9.34 -1.00 9.08
CA GLN A 343 -9.66 -1.59 7.78
C GLN A 343 -11.16 -1.71 7.58
N LEU A 344 -11.90 -2.10 8.62
CA LEU A 344 -13.35 -2.20 8.56
C LEU A 344 -14.00 -0.85 8.27
N VAL A 345 -13.55 0.22 8.93
CA VAL A 345 -14.05 1.59 8.70
C VAL A 345 -13.72 2.07 7.28
N ASP A 346 -12.46 1.94 6.84
CA ASP A 346 -12.01 2.32 5.49
C ASP A 346 -12.84 1.60 4.41
N ASN A 347 -13.00 0.30 4.55
CA ASN A 347 -13.81 -0.50 3.63
C ASN A 347 -15.28 -0.09 3.63
N THR A 348 -15.83 0.25 4.81
CA THR A 348 -17.22 0.73 4.92
C THR A 348 -17.40 2.10 4.24
N GLU A 349 -16.42 2.99 4.35
CA GLU A 349 -16.43 4.28 3.65
C GLU A 349 -16.34 4.09 2.13
N ARG A 350 -15.45 3.24 1.65
CA ARG A 350 -15.33 2.88 0.22
C ARG A 350 -16.60 2.25 -0.33
N LEU A 351 -17.29 1.41 0.44
CA LEU A 351 -18.60 0.86 0.04
C LEU A 351 -19.66 1.95 -0.09
N LYS A 352 -19.66 2.95 0.79
CA LYS A 352 -20.61 4.07 0.69
C LYS A 352 -20.34 4.94 -0.53
N GLU A 353 -19.06 5.21 -0.82
CA GLU A 353 -18.65 5.97 -2.01
C GLU A 353 -18.94 5.21 -3.31
N SER A 354 -18.76 3.90 -3.33
CA SER A 354 -19.08 3.05 -4.47
C SER A 354 -20.59 2.79 -4.61
N GLY A 355 -21.36 2.86 -3.52
CA GLY A 355 -22.82 2.65 -3.47
C GLY A 355 -23.64 3.70 -4.20
N GLU A 356 -23.07 4.85 -4.54
CA GLU A 356 -23.68 5.83 -5.45
C GLU A 356 -23.53 5.45 -6.94
N THR A 357 -22.76 4.40 -7.23
CA THR A 357 -22.46 3.94 -8.60
C THR A 357 -22.95 2.52 -8.90
N PHE A 358 -23.71 1.87 -7.96
CA PHE A 358 -24.20 0.49 -8.12
C PHE A 358 -25.70 0.39 -8.28
#